data_b2b042ddd7097d13f24340be9370e6ea
#
_entry.id   b2b042ddd7097d13f24340be9370e6ea
#
_cell.length_a   1.000
_cell.length_b   1.000
_cell.length_c   1.000
_cell.angle_alpha   90.00
_cell.angle_beta   90.00
_cell.angle_gamma   90.00
#
_symmetry.space_group_name_H-M   'P 1'
#
loop_
_entity.id
_entity.type
_entity.pdbx_description
1 polymer ?
#
loop_
_entity_poly.entity_id
_entity_poly.type
_entity_poly.pdbx_seq_one_letter_code
_entity_poly.pdbx_strand_id
1 'polypeptide(L)'
;YSVLAGTQGFFHHKKLDRACELAIDSKLPVIMYTEGGGGRPADTDISTQIAGLNITSFTNWAALTGESLKIALNNGYCFAGNAALFGSADFCIATKKSWIGMAGPAMIEGGGL
;
A
#
# COMPACT_ATOMS: atom_id res chain seq x y z
N TYR A 1 4.26 -10.16 5.06
CA TYR A 1 3.66 -11.00 4.02
C TYR A 1 3.13 -12.35 4.56
N SER A 2 3.66 -12.83 5.68
CA SER A 2 3.24 -14.10 6.31
C SER A 2 1.80 -14.09 6.88
N VAL A 3 1.21 -12.93 7.08
CA VAL A 3 -0.19 -12.80 7.55
C VAL A 3 -1.03 -12.28 6.40
N LEU A 4 -1.95 -13.10 5.89
CA LEU A 4 -2.86 -12.76 4.79
C LEU A 4 -2.16 -12.11 3.58
N ALA A 5 -0.97 -12.58 3.23
CA ALA A 5 -0.11 -12.04 2.17
C ALA A 5 0.19 -10.53 2.30
N GLY A 6 0.22 -10.00 3.52
CA GLY A 6 0.43 -8.58 3.77
C GLY A 6 -0.65 -7.68 3.18
N THR A 7 -1.84 -8.20 2.94
CA THR A 7 -2.94 -7.42 2.35
C THR A 7 -3.45 -6.35 3.30
N GLN A 8 -3.91 -5.25 2.72
CA GLN A 8 -4.41 -4.10 3.45
C GLN A 8 -5.87 -4.32 3.88
N GLY A 9 -6.13 -4.22 5.18
CA GLY A 9 -7.45 -4.25 5.77
C GLY A 9 -7.84 -2.90 6.36
N PHE A 10 -9.00 -2.84 7.00
CA PHE A 10 -9.57 -1.60 7.55
C PHE A 10 -8.60 -0.86 8.50
N PHE A 11 -8.02 -1.58 9.45
CA PHE A 11 -7.10 -0.97 10.42
C PHE A 11 -5.77 -0.54 9.80
N HIS A 12 -5.31 -1.21 8.74
CA HIS A 12 -4.14 -0.75 7.99
C HIS A 12 -4.40 0.61 7.36
N HIS A 13 -5.54 0.79 6.71
CA HIS A 13 -5.94 2.06 6.11
C HIS A 13 -6.07 3.16 7.16
N LYS A 14 -6.71 2.88 8.30
CA LYS A 14 -6.80 3.84 9.41
C LYS A 14 -5.44 4.32 9.92
N LYS A 15 -4.48 3.38 10.04
CA LYS A 15 -3.11 3.73 10.47
C LYS A 15 -2.36 4.52 9.41
N LEU A 16 -2.50 4.15 8.14
CA LEU A 16 -1.87 4.88 7.05
C LEU A 16 -2.41 6.30 6.94
N ASP A 17 -3.73 6.46 7.00
CA ASP A 17 -4.38 7.77 6.99
C ASP A 17 -3.86 8.66 8.12
N ARG A 18 -3.81 8.12 9.34
CA ARG A 18 -3.28 8.87 10.48
C ARG A 18 -1.80 9.22 10.33
N ALA A 19 -0.99 8.33 9.77
CA ALA A 19 0.43 8.61 9.51
C ALA A 19 0.61 9.74 8.49
N CYS A 20 -0.20 9.74 7.43
CA CYS A 20 -0.19 10.82 6.43
C CYS A 20 -0.59 12.18 7.03
N GLU A 21 -1.64 12.23 7.85
CA GLU A 21 -2.05 13.43 8.58
C GLU A 21 -0.92 13.97 9.44
N LEU A 22 -0.31 13.12 10.27
CA LEU A 22 0.80 13.51 11.12
C LEU A 22 2.02 14.03 10.32
N ALA A 23 2.31 13.40 9.19
CA ALA A 23 3.40 13.82 8.32
C ALA A 23 3.18 15.22 7.76
N ILE A 24 1.96 15.53 7.30
CA ILE A 24 1.59 16.85 6.79
C ILE A 24 1.67 17.90 7.91
N ASP A 25 1.01 17.63 9.04
CA ASP A 25 0.92 18.57 10.16
C ASP A 25 2.29 18.90 10.77
N SER A 26 3.17 17.92 10.84
CA SER A 26 4.49 18.03 11.45
C SER A 26 5.61 18.27 10.45
N LYS A 27 5.31 18.32 9.14
CA LYS A 27 6.30 18.47 8.05
C LYS A 27 7.39 17.38 8.10
N LEU A 28 6.99 16.15 8.39
CA LEU A 28 7.91 15.02 8.50
C LEU A 28 7.97 14.22 7.19
N PRO A 29 9.16 13.76 6.78
CA PRO A 29 9.26 12.80 5.69
C PRO A 29 8.65 11.46 6.09
N VAL A 30 8.11 10.73 5.11
CA VAL A 30 7.55 9.40 5.31
C VAL A 30 8.40 8.37 4.60
N ILE A 31 8.83 7.34 5.34
CA ILE A 31 9.47 6.16 4.78
C ILE A 31 8.48 5.00 4.91
N MET A 32 8.08 4.43 3.78
CA MET A 32 7.12 3.33 3.74
C MET A 32 7.77 2.05 3.21
N TYR A 33 7.65 0.97 3.97
CA TYR A 33 7.93 -0.39 3.49
C TYR A 33 6.68 -0.92 2.82
N THR A 34 6.78 -1.25 1.53
CA THR A 34 5.60 -1.45 0.67
C THR A 34 5.26 -2.90 0.37
N GLU A 35 5.96 -3.88 0.97
CA GLU A 35 5.63 -5.28 0.79
C GLU A 35 4.17 -5.57 1.16
N GLY A 36 3.44 -6.24 0.27
CA GLY A 36 2.06 -6.65 0.51
C GLY A 36 1.29 -6.97 -0.76
N GLY A 37 0.18 -7.66 -0.57
CA GLY A 37 -0.65 -8.20 -1.65
C GLY A 37 -1.77 -7.27 -2.14
N GLY A 38 -1.79 -6.00 -1.72
CA GLY A 38 -2.87 -5.08 -2.07
C GLY A 38 -4.03 -5.08 -1.09
N GLY A 39 -5.18 -4.58 -1.51
CA GLY A 39 -6.38 -4.53 -0.67
C GLY A 39 -7.03 -5.90 -0.48
N ARG A 40 -7.56 -6.15 0.72
CA ARG A 40 -8.37 -7.37 0.96
C ARG A 40 -9.82 -7.11 0.57
N PRO A 41 -10.44 -8.00 -0.22
CA PRO A 41 -11.85 -7.85 -0.62
C PRO A 41 -12.82 -8.11 0.53
N ALA A 42 -12.41 -8.93 1.52
CA ALA A 42 -13.16 -9.17 2.74
C ALA A 42 -12.22 -9.01 3.94
N ASP A 43 -12.64 -8.22 4.92
CA ASP A 43 -11.84 -8.00 6.12
C ASP A 43 -12.25 -8.99 7.22
N THR A 44 -11.24 -9.52 7.91
CA THR A 44 -11.46 -10.42 9.06
C THR A 44 -11.76 -9.65 10.34
N ASP A 45 -11.42 -8.37 10.39
CA ASP A 45 -11.52 -7.54 11.60
C ASP A 45 -12.87 -6.85 11.72
N ILE A 46 -13.45 -6.47 10.60
CA ILE A 46 -14.77 -5.84 10.54
C ILE A 46 -15.54 -6.27 9.29
N SER A 47 -16.88 -6.22 9.38
CA SER A 47 -17.73 -6.34 8.19
C SER A 47 -17.71 -5.04 7.40
N THR A 48 -17.25 -5.09 6.14
CA THR A 48 -17.27 -3.94 5.24
C THR A 48 -18.31 -4.17 4.16
N GLN A 49 -19.19 -3.20 3.94
CA GLN A 49 -20.25 -3.30 2.92
C GLN A 49 -19.73 -3.16 1.48
N ILE A 50 -18.52 -2.62 1.31
CA ILE A 50 -17.96 -2.23 0.01
C ILE A 50 -16.57 -2.85 -0.21
N ALA A 51 -16.30 -4.01 0.37
CA ALA A 51 -15.03 -4.74 0.22
C ALA A 51 -13.79 -3.83 0.42
N GLY A 52 -13.84 -2.90 1.37
CA GLY A 52 -12.74 -1.98 1.65
C GLY A 52 -12.45 -0.94 0.59
N LEU A 53 -13.32 -0.74 -0.39
CA LEU A 53 -13.10 0.24 -1.47
C LEU A 53 -13.43 1.68 -1.06
N ASN A 54 -14.15 1.88 0.04
CA ASN A 54 -14.39 3.22 0.60
C ASN A 54 -13.24 3.61 1.53
N ILE A 55 -12.10 3.92 0.95
CA ILE A 55 -10.87 4.25 1.66
C ILE A 55 -10.27 5.55 1.14
N THR A 56 -9.65 6.32 2.03
CA THR A 56 -9.01 7.60 1.72
C THR A 56 -7.49 7.50 1.63
N SER A 57 -6.92 6.34 1.91
CA SER A 57 -5.47 6.17 2.07
C SER A 57 -4.66 6.55 0.82
N PHE A 58 -5.16 6.23 -0.38
CA PHE A 58 -4.48 6.60 -1.63
C PHE A 58 -4.54 8.11 -1.86
N THR A 59 -5.68 8.74 -1.56
CA THR A 59 -5.83 10.20 -1.64
C THR A 59 -4.94 10.89 -0.62
N ASN A 60 -4.90 10.41 0.61
CA ASN A 60 -4.05 10.96 1.67
C ASN A 60 -2.57 10.80 1.36
N TRP A 61 -2.17 9.65 0.81
CA TRP A 61 -0.80 9.43 0.34
C TRP A 61 -0.43 10.38 -0.80
N ALA A 62 -1.34 10.59 -1.75
CA ALA A 62 -1.14 11.54 -2.84
C ALA A 62 -1.06 12.99 -2.34
N ALA A 63 -1.84 13.36 -1.33
CA ALA A 63 -1.83 14.70 -0.72
C ALA A 63 -0.51 15.09 -0.05
N LEU A 64 0.36 14.12 0.26
CA LEU A 64 1.72 14.40 0.74
C LEU A 64 2.62 15.05 -0.33
N THR A 65 2.26 14.94 -1.61
CA THR A 65 3.07 15.48 -2.72
C THR A 65 3.24 16.98 -2.59
N GLY A 66 4.48 17.43 -2.49
CA GLY A 66 4.83 18.84 -2.28
C GLY A 66 4.75 19.32 -0.83
N GLU A 67 4.17 18.52 0.10
CA GLU A 67 4.05 18.84 1.52
C GLU A 67 5.07 18.09 2.38
N SER A 68 5.26 16.81 2.11
CA SER A 68 6.19 15.93 2.83
C SER A 68 6.84 14.95 1.88
N LEU A 69 8.13 14.71 2.05
CA LEU A 69 8.89 13.77 1.24
C LEU A 69 8.40 12.34 1.46
N LYS A 70 8.10 11.63 0.37
CA LYS A 70 7.70 10.22 0.36
C LYS A 70 8.82 9.34 -0.18
N ILE A 71 9.29 8.40 0.63
CA ILE A 71 10.27 7.40 0.25
C ILE A 71 9.64 6.02 0.40
N ALA A 72 9.55 5.27 -0.68
CA ALA A 72 9.07 3.90 -0.67
C ALA A 72 10.23 2.91 -0.81
N LEU A 73 10.27 1.95 0.11
CA LEU A 73 11.25 0.87 0.13
C LEU A 73 10.55 -0.46 -0.11
N ASN A 74 11.13 -1.31 -0.98
CA ASN A 74 10.60 -2.63 -1.23
C ASN A 74 11.71 -3.68 -1.32
N ASN A 75 11.53 -4.84 -0.68
CA ASN A 75 12.48 -5.94 -0.67
C ASN A 75 11.82 -7.30 -0.97
N GLY A 76 10.57 -7.34 -1.41
CA GLY A 76 9.83 -8.58 -1.64
C GLY A 76 8.64 -8.37 -2.55
N TYR A 77 7.55 -9.05 -2.26
CA TYR A 77 6.32 -8.97 -3.04
C TYR A 77 5.54 -7.68 -2.74
N CYS A 78 5.20 -6.95 -3.78
CA CYS A 78 4.49 -5.68 -3.70
C CYS A 78 3.47 -5.61 -4.84
N PHE A 79 2.19 -5.89 -4.53
CA PHE A 79 1.16 -6.01 -5.55
C PHE A 79 -0.03 -5.09 -5.32
N ALA A 80 -0.73 -4.78 -6.42
CA ALA A 80 -1.98 -4.00 -6.45
C ALA A 80 -1.86 -2.67 -5.68
N GLY A 81 -2.66 -2.46 -4.64
CA GLY A 81 -2.66 -1.24 -3.85
C GLY A 81 -1.29 -0.90 -3.22
N ASN A 82 -0.51 -1.90 -2.82
CA ASN A 82 0.84 -1.69 -2.32
C ASN A 82 1.78 -1.17 -3.44
N ALA A 83 1.65 -1.70 -4.65
CA ALA A 83 2.41 -1.23 -5.81
C ALA A 83 2.02 0.20 -6.22
N ALA A 84 0.74 0.56 -6.08
CA ALA A 84 0.27 1.93 -6.31
C ALA A 84 0.91 2.93 -5.33
N LEU A 85 0.97 2.58 -4.05
CA LEU A 85 1.65 3.40 -3.03
C LEU A 85 3.15 3.51 -3.31
N PHE A 86 3.80 2.39 -3.67
CA PHE A 86 5.22 2.39 -4.05
C PHE A 86 5.47 3.31 -5.23
N GLY A 87 4.74 3.15 -6.34
CA GLY A 87 4.98 3.87 -7.58
C GLY A 87 4.62 5.37 -7.54
N SER A 88 3.85 5.81 -6.53
CA SER A 88 3.49 7.22 -6.34
C SER A 88 4.31 7.92 -5.24
N ALA A 89 5.38 7.29 -4.76
CA ALA A 89 6.36 7.94 -3.89
C ALA A 89 7.31 8.86 -4.68
N ASP A 90 7.95 9.79 -4.00
CA ASP A 90 8.93 10.70 -4.61
C ASP A 90 10.24 9.96 -4.92
N PHE A 91 10.61 9.00 -4.04
CA PHE A 91 11.73 8.09 -4.26
C PHE A 91 11.30 6.64 -4.05
N CYS A 92 11.56 5.82 -5.07
CA CYS A 92 11.28 4.38 -5.05
C CYS A 92 12.59 3.60 -5.02
N ILE A 93 12.80 2.85 -3.95
CA ILE A 93 13.99 2.02 -3.76
C ILE A 93 13.57 0.56 -3.67
N ALA A 94 14.00 -0.26 -4.62
CA ALA A 94 13.69 -1.68 -4.66
C ALA A 94 14.98 -2.52 -4.70
N THR A 95 15.02 -3.60 -3.94
CA THR A 95 16.11 -4.56 -4.03
C THR A 95 15.90 -5.47 -5.23
N LYS A 96 16.96 -6.22 -5.62
CA LYS A 96 16.89 -7.22 -6.69
C LYS A 96 15.92 -8.38 -6.41
N LYS A 97 15.46 -8.53 -5.16
CA LYS A 97 14.48 -9.54 -4.74
C LYS A 97 13.02 -9.06 -4.85
N SER A 98 12.82 -7.82 -5.27
CA SER A 98 11.49 -7.23 -5.36
C SER A 98 10.71 -7.74 -6.57
N TRP A 99 9.43 -8.02 -6.34
CA TRP A 99 8.45 -8.32 -7.37
C TRP A 99 7.32 -7.29 -7.23
N ILE A 100 7.25 -6.37 -8.17
CA ILE A 100 6.34 -5.23 -8.09
C ILE A 100 5.43 -5.23 -9.30
N GLY A 101 4.11 -5.22 -9.08
CA GLY A 101 3.13 -5.23 -10.16
C GLY A 101 1.70 -5.10 -9.66
N MET A 102 0.74 -5.00 -10.59
CA MET A 102 -0.67 -4.90 -10.23
C MET A 102 -1.28 -6.26 -9.87
N ALA A 103 -0.72 -7.36 -10.37
CA ALA A 103 -1.14 -8.73 -10.05
C ALA A 103 0.07 -9.59 -9.72
N GLY A 104 -0.09 -10.49 -8.75
CA GLY A 104 0.92 -11.51 -8.44
C GLY A 104 0.86 -12.68 -9.45
N PRO A 105 1.93 -13.52 -9.50
CA PRO A 105 2.01 -14.64 -10.45
C PRO A 105 0.80 -15.57 -10.41
N ALA A 106 0.33 -15.93 -9.22
CA ALA A 106 -0.83 -16.81 -9.06
C ALA A 106 -2.14 -16.24 -9.66
N MET A 107 -2.30 -14.92 -9.65
CA MET A 107 -3.46 -14.27 -10.29
C MET A 107 -3.31 -14.26 -11.82
N ILE A 108 -2.12 -14.10 -12.33
CA ILE A 108 -1.82 -14.12 -13.77
C ILE A 108 -2.09 -15.53 -14.32
N GLU A 109 -1.54 -16.56 -13.68
CA GLU A 109 -1.78 -17.95 -14.02
C GLU A 109 -3.28 -18.34 -13.93
N GLY A 110 -3.96 -17.90 -12.85
CA GLY A 110 -5.40 -18.12 -12.68
C GLY A 110 -6.27 -17.42 -13.72
N GLY A 111 -5.76 -16.35 -14.34
CA GLY A 111 -6.37 -15.65 -15.47
C GLY A 111 -6.13 -16.31 -16.84
N GLY A 112 -5.35 -17.38 -16.89
CA GLY A 112 -5.07 -18.11 -18.13
C GLY A 112 -3.99 -17.47 -19.01
N LEU A 113 -3.09 -16.66 -18.40
CA LEU A 113 -1.98 -15.99 -19.09
C LEU A 113 -0.65 -16.65 -18.74
#